data_cc1ef9ea7e86d797cdac8fc9a3b72677
#
_entry.id   cc1ef9ea7e86d797cdac8fc9a3b72677
#
_cell.length_a   1.000
_cell.length_b   1.000
_cell.length_c   1.000
_cell.angle_alpha   90.00
_cell.angle_beta   90.00
_cell.angle_gamma   90.00
#
_symmetry.space_group_name_H-M   'P 1'
#
loop_
_entity.id
_entity.type
_entity.pdbx_description
1 polymer ?
#
loop_
_entity_poly.entity_id
_entity_poly.type
_entity_poly.pdbx_seq_one_letter_code
_entity_poly.pdbx_strand_id
1 'polypeptide(L)'
;MTKAKTYGALLLVGTTAILAGGCGDKTEPVKQDAATQKAEAQYTPPKVDTKALLEKAKDGTFTGKVDGSHGSSAVMTITIQNHKIVASTFEGFDKNGNPKNEEYGKTNGKVENKVYYNKAQIAAKAFKSYADALVQVQELNKVDGISGATAAYKQFFDAAQLALENAGK
;
A
#
# COMPACT_ATOMS: atom_id res chain seq x y z
N MET A 1 54.58 -15.06 6.79
CA MET A 1 54.83 -14.54 8.15
C MET A 1 53.53 -13.86 8.58
N THR A 2 52.81 -14.60 9.42
CA THR A 2 52.29 -14.22 10.74
C THR A 2 51.23 -13.12 10.73
N LYS A 3 50.05 -13.20 11.34
CA LYS A 3 49.41 -14.07 12.36
C LYS A 3 47.92 -13.79 12.41
N ALA A 4 47.13 -14.83 12.62
CA ALA A 4 45.74 -14.76 13.07
C ALA A 4 45.62 -14.15 14.48
N LYS A 5 44.49 -13.50 14.78
CA LYS A 5 43.96 -13.36 16.14
C LYS A 5 42.47 -13.43 16.19
N THR A 6 41.98 -14.52 16.68
CA THR A 6 40.70 -14.84 17.26
C THR A 6 40.56 -14.21 18.64
N TYR A 7 39.42 -13.61 18.98
CA TYR A 7 38.86 -13.47 20.34
C TYR A 7 37.35 -13.25 20.12
N GLY A 8 36.39 -13.94 20.68
CA GLY A 8 36.32 -14.57 21.98
C GLY A 8 34.92 -14.21 22.49
N ALA A 9 34.08 -15.22 22.68
CA ALA A 9 32.70 -15.09 23.18
C ALA A 9 32.66 -14.52 24.60
N LEU A 10 31.59 -13.80 24.93
CA LEU A 10 31.10 -13.72 26.31
C LEU A 10 29.58 -13.64 26.36
N LEU A 11 28.99 -14.75 26.81
CA LEU A 11 27.63 -14.88 27.32
C LEU A 11 27.52 -14.13 28.65
N LEU A 12 26.46 -13.38 28.84
CA LEU A 12 26.00 -13.01 30.19
C LEU A 12 24.48 -13.16 30.26
N VAL A 13 24.12 -14.27 30.93
CA VAL A 13 22.81 -14.56 31.47
C VAL A 13 22.62 -13.71 32.73
N GLY A 14 21.54 -12.93 32.77
CA GLY A 14 21.14 -12.19 33.95
C GLY A 14 19.65 -12.37 34.22
N THR A 15 19.32 -13.41 34.99
CA THR A 15 18.04 -13.63 35.62
C THR A 15 17.90 -12.74 36.84
N THR A 16 16.89 -11.87 36.90
CA THR A 16 16.37 -11.35 38.16
C THR A 16 14.86 -11.46 38.19
N ALA A 17 14.40 -12.42 38.98
CA ALA A 17 13.03 -12.52 39.44
C ALA A 17 12.81 -11.52 40.57
N ILE A 18 11.74 -10.72 40.46
CA ILE A 18 11.18 -9.98 41.60
C ILE A 18 9.69 -10.34 41.69
N LEU A 19 9.37 -11.09 42.73
CA LEU A 19 8.02 -11.33 43.23
C LEU A 19 7.67 -10.16 44.17
N ALA A 20 6.58 -9.47 43.90
CA ALA A 20 5.79 -8.82 44.95
C ALA A 20 4.37 -8.58 44.44
N GLY A 21 3.43 -9.12 45.14
CA GLY A 21 1.99 -9.14 44.87
C GLY A 21 1.29 -7.82 45.08
N GLY A 22 0.09 -7.75 44.50
CA GLY A 22 -0.89 -6.67 44.67
C GLY A 22 -2.15 -7.01 43.93
N CYS A 23 -3.23 -7.21 44.64
CA CYS A 23 -4.58 -7.54 44.18
C CYS A 23 -5.17 -6.63 43.09
N GLY A 24 -5.93 -7.26 42.16
CA GLY A 24 -7.22 -6.76 41.73
C GLY A 24 -7.20 -5.87 40.49
N ASP A 25 -7.27 -6.45 39.31
CA ASP A 25 -8.36 -6.20 38.36
C ASP A 25 -8.28 -7.22 37.23
N LYS A 26 -9.42 -7.89 36.96
CA LYS A 26 -9.49 -8.88 35.89
C LYS A 26 -9.66 -8.16 34.56
N THR A 27 -8.61 -7.70 33.97
CA THR A 27 -8.52 -7.49 32.53
C THR A 27 -7.83 -8.72 31.94
N GLU A 28 -8.62 -9.63 31.40
CA GLU A 28 -8.10 -10.72 30.60
C GLU A 28 -7.27 -10.12 29.47
N PRO A 29 -6.02 -10.61 29.25
CA PRO A 29 -5.30 -10.22 28.05
C PRO A 29 -6.08 -10.77 26.86
N VAL A 30 -6.58 -9.87 26.01
CA VAL A 30 -7.12 -10.22 24.70
C VAL A 30 -6.02 -11.01 24.01
N LYS A 31 -6.22 -12.33 23.91
CA LYS A 31 -5.42 -13.20 23.05
C LYS A 31 -5.59 -12.65 21.65
N GLN A 32 -4.60 -11.90 21.19
CA GLN A 32 -4.45 -11.64 19.78
C GLN A 32 -4.25 -12.99 19.12
N ASP A 33 -5.31 -13.45 18.44
CA ASP A 33 -5.23 -14.64 17.61
C ASP A 33 -4.14 -14.45 16.56
N ALA A 34 -3.00 -15.09 16.82
CA ALA A 34 -1.85 -15.16 15.91
C ALA A 34 -2.16 -15.93 14.61
N ALA A 35 -3.42 -16.26 14.36
CA ALA A 35 -3.86 -17.10 13.25
C ALA A 35 -4.33 -16.34 12.00
N THR A 36 -4.30 -15.00 11.95
CA THR A 36 -4.81 -14.25 10.79
C THR A 36 -3.81 -13.25 10.20
N GLN A 37 -2.55 -13.37 10.51
CA GLN A 37 -1.49 -12.78 9.69
C GLN A 37 -0.94 -13.84 8.74
N LYS A 38 -1.79 -14.31 7.82
CA LYS A 38 -1.28 -14.82 6.55
C LYS A 38 -0.61 -13.61 5.92
N ALA A 39 0.73 -13.57 5.92
CA ALA A 39 1.49 -12.52 5.28
C ALA A 39 0.92 -12.36 3.89
N GLU A 40 0.27 -11.22 3.61
CA GLU A 40 -0.12 -10.88 2.24
C GLU A 40 1.18 -10.92 1.46
N ALA A 41 1.24 -11.78 0.45
CA ALA A 41 2.44 -11.93 -0.36
C ALA A 41 2.82 -10.53 -0.85
N GLN A 42 4.00 -10.08 -0.46
CA GLN A 42 4.48 -8.73 -0.77
C GLN A 42 4.50 -8.58 -2.29
N TYR A 43 3.61 -7.75 -2.82
CA TYR A 43 3.58 -7.48 -4.26
C TYR A 43 4.85 -6.70 -4.63
N THR A 44 5.64 -7.30 -5.53
CA THR A 44 6.78 -6.63 -6.13
C THR A 44 6.38 -6.21 -7.55
N PRO A 45 6.27 -4.92 -7.83
CA PRO A 45 5.88 -4.44 -9.15
C PRO A 45 6.95 -4.79 -10.20
N PRO A 46 6.56 -4.97 -11.47
CA PRO A 46 7.51 -5.12 -12.56
C PRO A 46 8.34 -3.84 -12.72
N LYS A 47 9.50 -3.95 -13.37
CA LYS A 47 10.28 -2.75 -13.75
C LYS A 47 9.64 -2.10 -14.96
N VAL A 48 9.29 -0.82 -14.84
CA VAL A 48 8.74 0.01 -15.91
C VAL A 48 9.66 1.21 -16.13
N ASP A 49 10.07 1.41 -17.36
CA ASP A 49 10.80 2.62 -17.75
C ASP A 49 9.81 3.78 -17.95
N THR A 50 9.43 4.40 -16.82
CA THR A 50 8.48 5.52 -16.81
C THR A 50 9.01 6.69 -17.64
N LYS A 51 10.32 6.91 -17.65
CA LYS A 51 10.93 8.00 -18.41
C LYS A 51 10.75 7.79 -19.92
N ALA A 52 11.02 6.59 -20.42
CA ALA A 52 10.81 6.25 -21.82
C ALA A 52 9.33 6.34 -22.24
N LEU A 53 8.39 6.03 -21.33
CA LEU A 53 6.95 6.22 -21.57
C LEU A 53 6.61 7.70 -21.66
N LEU A 54 7.12 8.55 -20.76
CA LEU A 54 6.88 9.99 -20.75
C LEU A 54 7.50 10.69 -21.96
N GLU A 55 8.66 10.26 -22.44
CA GLU A 55 9.29 10.82 -23.64
C GLU A 55 8.45 10.62 -24.92
N LYS A 56 7.64 9.54 -24.95
CA LYS A 56 6.71 9.24 -26.06
C LYS A 56 5.30 9.80 -25.83
N ALA A 57 5.00 10.22 -24.62
CA ALA A 57 3.68 10.67 -24.25
C ALA A 57 3.34 12.00 -24.91
N LYS A 58 2.09 12.13 -25.35
CA LYS A 58 1.49 13.39 -25.78
C LYS A 58 1.04 14.18 -24.56
N ASP A 59 0.99 15.50 -24.68
CA ASP A 59 0.33 16.35 -23.70
C ASP A 59 -1.17 16.08 -23.69
N GLY A 60 -1.76 15.99 -22.49
CA GLY A 60 -3.18 15.68 -22.33
C GLY A 60 -3.47 14.91 -21.04
N THR A 61 -4.71 14.45 -20.93
CA THR A 61 -5.19 13.65 -19.81
C THR A 61 -5.52 12.23 -20.28
N PHE A 62 -4.94 11.25 -19.63
CA PHE A 62 -5.03 9.83 -19.99
C PHE A 62 -5.48 9.00 -18.80
N THR A 63 -6.22 7.95 -19.09
CA THR A 63 -6.76 7.05 -18.06
C THR A 63 -6.27 5.62 -18.27
N GLY A 64 -6.05 4.94 -17.15
CA GLY A 64 -5.88 3.49 -17.09
C GLY A 64 -6.90 2.90 -16.12
N LYS A 65 -7.70 1.96 -16.59
CA LYS A 65 -8.68 1.24 -15.77
C LYS A 65 -8.25 -0.21 -15.65
N VAL A 66 -8.29 -0.74 -14.44
CA VAL A 66 -7.92 -2.13 -14.13
C VAL A 66 -8.95 -2.76 -13.21
N ASP A 67 -9.11 -4.07 -13.38
CA ASP A 67 -9.90 -4.87 -12.46
C ASP A 67 -9.02 -5.37 -11.31
N GLY A 68 -9.63 -5.54 -10.15
CA GLY A 68 -9.00 -6.09 -8.97
C GLY A 68 -9.66 -7.39 -8.53
N SER A 69 -9.24 -7.89 -7.39
CA SER A 69 -9.83 -9.08 -6.80
C SER A 69 -11.28 -8.84 -6.38
N HIS A 70 -12.09 -9.91 -6.40
CA HIS A 70 -13.48 -9.91 -5.92
C HIS A 70 -14.40 -8.89 -6.63
N GLY A 71 -14.15 -8.63 -7.92
CA GLY A 71 -14.96 -7.70 -8.71
C GLY A 71 -14.72 -6.22 -8.43
N SER A 72 -13.69 -5.88 -7.65
CA SER A 72 -13.28 -4.49 -7.48
C SER A 72 -12.62 -3.95 -8.75
N SER A 73 -12.56 -2.65 -8.90
CA SER A 73 -11.82 -2.00 -9.98
C SER A 73 -11.12 -0.74 -9.48
N ALA A 74 -10.20 -0.22 -10.30
CA ALA A 74 -9.57 1.07 -10.03
C ALA A 74 -9.31 1.82 -11.33
N VAL A 75 -9.31 3.15 -11.23
CA VAL A 75 -9.06 4.06 -12.35
C VAL A 75 -7.98 5.04 -11.96
N MET A 76 -6.93 5.10 -12.76
CA MET A 76 -5.89 6.13 -12.71
C MET A 76 -6.12 7.13 -13.82
N THR A 77 -6.12 8.41 -13.48
CA THR A 77 -6.12 9.52 -14.44
C THR A 77 -4.83 10.31 -14.25
N ILE A 78 -4.09 10.52 -15.34
CA ILE A 78 -2.80 11.24 -15.35
C ILE A 78 -2.90 12.38 -16.35
N THR A 79 -2.52 13.58 -15.94
CA THR A 79 -2.35 14.72 -16.85
C THR A 79 -0.86 14.94 -17.10
N ILE A 80 -0.48 14.94 -18.38
CA ILE A 80 0.89 15.10 -18.84
C ILE A 80 1.03 16.43 -19.57
N GLN A 81 2.09 17.18 -19.27
CA GLN A 81 2.49 18.39 -19.96
C GLN A 81 4.01 18.42 -20.06
N ASN A 82 4.54 18.66 -21.27
CA ASN A 82 5.97 18.72 -21.52
C ASN A 82 6.72 17.49 -20.98
N HIS A 83 6.20 16.28 -21.25
CA HIS A 83 6.76 15.00 -20.80
C HIS A 83 6.84 14.84 -19.28
N LYS A 84 6.01 15.56 -18.51
CA LYS A 84 5.93 15.47 -17.04
C LYS A 84 4.51 15.21 -16.59
N ILE A 85 4.36 14.43 -15.55
CA ILE A 85 3.08 14.23 -14.87
C ILE A 85 2.82 15.47 -14.00
N VAL A 86 1.86 16.31 -14.39
CA VAL A 86 1.51 17.55 -13.66
C VAL A 86 0.36 17.37 -12.70
N ALA A 87 -0.48 16.36 -12.93
CA ALA A 87 -1.57 15.99 -12.02
C ALA A 87 -1.88 14.51 -12.17
N SER A 88 -2.38 13.91 -11.09
CA SER A 88 -2.96 12.58 -11.15
C SER A 88 -4.07 12.42 -10.12
N THR A 89 -5.02 11.53 -10.44
CA THR A 89 -6.02 11.00 -9.49
C THR A 89 -6.06 9.50 -9.60
N PHE A 90 -6.26 8.84 -8.47
CA PHE A 90 -6.41 7.40 -8.44
C PHE A 90 -7.59 7.04 -7.54
N GLU A 91 -8.55 6.33 -8.10
CA GLU A 91 -9.81 6.00 -7.46
C GLU A 91 -10.06 4.49 -7.51
N GLY A 92 -10.50 3.93 -6.39
CA GLY A 92 -10.88 2.52 -6.29
C GLY A 92 -12.37 2.36 -6.12
N PHE A 93 -12.90 1.26 -6.66
CA PHE A 93 -14.32 0.92 -6.60
C PHE A 93 -14.50 -0.50 -6.06
N ASP A 94 -15.57 -0.72 -5.33
CA ASP A 94 -15.98 -2.04 -4.88
C ASP A 94 -16.65 -2.84 -6.03
N LYS A 95 -17.10 -4.07 -5.74
CA LYS A 95 -17.78 -4.93 -6.71
C LYS A 95 -19.12 -4.39 -7.23
N ASN A 96 -19.71 -3.42 -6.54
CA ASN A 96 -20.97 -2.80 -6.89
C ASN A 96 -20.75 -1.45 -7.61
N GLY A 97 -19.49 -1.04 -7.82
CA GLY A 97 -19.14 0.25 -8.41
C GLY A 97 -19.14 1.42 -7.42
N ASN A 98 -19.30 1.18 -6.12
CA ASN A 98 -19.23 2.26 -5.13
C ASN A 98 -17.76 2.67 -4.91
N PRO A 99 -17.48 3.98 -4.79
CA PRO A 99 -16.12 4.44 -4.53
C PRO A 99 -15.62 4.00 -3.15
N LYS A 100 -14.36 3.60 -3.09
CA LYS A 100 -13.67 3.27 -1.83
C LYS A 100 -13.20 4.55 -1.14
N ASN A 101 -14.12 5.24 -0.52
CA ASN A 101 -13.93 6.48 0.24
C ASN A 101 -14.12 6.25 1.76
N GLU A 102 -14.45 7.28 2.52
CA GLU A 102 -14.74 7.21 3.96
C GLU A 102 -15.94 6.35 4.35
N GLU A 103 -16.83 6.05 3.39
CA GLU A 103 -17.95 5.13 3.60
C GLU A 103 -17.55 3.65 3.39
N TYR A 104 -16.41 3.41 2.74
CA TYR A 104 -15.95 2.06 2.45
C TYR A 104 -15.64 1.28 3.74
N GLY A 105 -16.27 0.11 3.87
CA GLY A 105 -16.17 -0.73 5.07
C GLY A 105 -17.27 -0.49 6.10
N LYS A 106 -18.20 0.43 5.85
CA LYS A 106 -19.44 0.57 6.63
C LYS A 106 -20.55 -0.32 6.08
N THR A 107 -21.48 -0.69 6.94
CA THR A 107 -22.74 -1.38 6.59
C THR A 107 -23.90 -0.44 6.91
N ASN A 108 -24.70 -0.06 5.92
CA ASN A 108 -25.81 0.90 6.09
C ASN A 108 -25.38 2.20 6.81
N GLY A 109 -24.20 2.75 6.41
CA GLY A 109 -23.63 3.97 6.99
C GLY A 109 -23.06 3.83 8.41
N LYS A 110 -23.02 2.61 8.96
CA LYS A 110 -22.52 2.34 10.33
C LYS A 110 -21.29 1.46 10.32
N VAL A 111 -20.39 1.71 11.27
CA VAL A 111 -19.20 0.87 11.50
C VAL A 111 -19.62 -0.31 12.37
N GLU A 112 -20.01 -1.43 11.77
CA GLU A 112 -20.38 -2.64 12.49
C GLU A 112 -19.15 -3.46 12.90
N ASN A 113 -18.15 -3.53 12.02
CA ASN A 113 -16.87 -4.21 12.29
C ASN A 113 -15.73 -3.19 12.24
N LYS A 114 -15.30 -2.73 13.40
CA LYS A 114 -14.24 -1.70 13.53
C LYS A 114 -12.90 -2.15 12.96
N VAL A 115 -12.54 -3.44 13.10
CA VAL A 115 -11.27 -3.96 12.57
C VAL A 115 -11.29 -3.95 11.04
N TYR A 116 -12.38 -4.42 10.45
CA TYR A 116 -12.57 -4.38 8.99
C TYR A 116 -12.59 -2.94 8.47
N TYR A 117 -13.37 -2.06 9.11
CA TYR A 117 -13.43 -0.65 8.72
C TYR A 117 -12.07 0.03 8.75
N ASN A 118 -11.28 -0.18 9.81
CA ASN A 118 -9.93 0.40 9.90
C ASN A 118 -9.04 -0.07 8.73
N LYS A 119 -9.06 -1.37 8.39
CA LYS A 119 -8.34 -1.90 7.22
C LYS A 119 -8.84 -1.29 5.92
N ALA A 120 -10.15 -1.18 5.75
CA ALA A 120 -10.77 -0.56 4.57
C ALA A 120 -10.34 0.91 4.41
N GLN A 121 -10.26 1.66 5.52
CA GLN A 121 -9.83 3.06 5.51
C GLN A 121 -8.33 3.24 5.22
N ILE A 122 -7.47 2.30 5.60
CA ILE A 122 -6.06 2.31 5.18
C ILE A 122 -6.00 2.20 3.65
N ALA A 123 -6.72 1.25 3.06
CA ALA A 123 -6.78 1.09 1.61
C ALA A 123 -7.39 2.33 0.92
N ALA A 124 -8.50 2.87 1.45
CA ALA A 124 -9.16 4.05 0.88
C ALA A 124 -8.25 5.29 0.84
N LYS A 125 -7.51 5.54 1.91
CA LYS A 125 -6.55 6.66 1.97
C LYS A 125 -5.34 6.44 1.04
N ALA A 126 -4.93 5.19 0.84
CA ALA A 126 -3.79 4.86 -0.01
C ALA A 126 -4.01 5.28 -1.48
N PHE A 127 -5.26 5.29 -1.98
CA PHE A 127 -5.54 5.74 -3.35
C PHE A 127 -5.02 7.15 -3.60
N LYS A 128 -5.40 8.11 -2.75
CA LYS A 128 -4.91 9.49 -2.88
C LYS A 128 -3.40 9.58 -2.69
N SER A 129 -2.85 8.87 -1.70
CA SER A 129 -1.41 8.92 -1.41
C SER A 129 -0.55 8.43 -2.57
N TYR A 130 -0.98 7.38 -3.28
CA TYR A 130 -0.28 6.89 -4.47
C TYR A 130 -0.33 7.89 -5.63
N ALA A 131 -1.49 8.52 -5.86
CA ALA A 131 -1.59 9.55 -6.89
C ALA A 131 -0.65 10.72 -6.58
N ASP A 132 -0.71 11.27 -5.37
CA ASP A 132 0.15 12.38 -4.95
C ASP A 132 1.64 12.03 -5.07
N ALA A 133 2.03 10.81 -4.65
CA ALA A 133 3.41 10.34 -4.74
C ALA A 133 3.90 10.27 -6.19
N LEU A 134 3.09 9.77 -7.12
CA LEU A 134 3.47 9.66 -8.53
C LEU A 134 3.79 11.02 -9.14
N VAL A 135 3.00 12.06 -8.84
CA VAL A 135 3.27 13.43 -9.30
C VAL A 135 4.60 13.94 -8.75
N GLN A 136 4.94 13.60 -7.50
CA GLN A 136 6.17 14.06 -6.87
C GLN A 136 7.41 13.35 -7.41
N VAL A 137 7.36 12.01 -7.55
CA VAL A 137 8.55 11.23 -7.91
C VAL A 137 8.71 11.02 -9.41
N GLN A 138 7.66 11.21 -10.24
CA GLN A 138 7.68 11.09 -11.70
C GLN A 138 8.06 9.68 -12.23
N GLU A 139 8.20 8.69 -11.37
CA GLU A 139 8.63 7.33 -11.71
C GLU A 139 7.82 6.30 -10.93
N LEU A 140 7.17 5.38 -11.64
CA LEU A 140 6.33 4.34 -11.03
C LEU A 140 7.08 3.50 -10.00
N ASN A 141 8.28 3.06 -10.33
CA ASN A 141 9.07 2.18 -9.45
C ASN A 141 9.67 2.89 -8.22
N LYS A 142 9.49 4.21 -8.11
CA LYS A 142 9.87 5.00 -6.92
C LYS A 142 8.70 5.29 -5.98
N VAL A 143 7.50 4.88 -6.35
CA VAL A 143 6.36 4.96 -5.43
C VAL A 143 6.37 3.73 -4.53
N ASP A 144 6.53 3.93 -3.23
CA ASP A 144 6.59 2.85 -2.25
C ASP A 144 5.19 2.31 -1.91
N GLY A 145 5.12 1.01 -1.64
CA GLY A 145 3.89 0.37 -1.17
C GLY A 145 3.54 0.76 0.27
N ILE A 146 2.27 1.05 0.53
CA ILE A 146 1.76 1.37 1.87
C ILE A 146 1.35 0.07 2.56
N SER A 147 1.85 -0.15 3.78
CA SER A 147 1.51 -1.34 4.57
C SER A 147 0.00 -1.42 4.83
N GLY A 148 -0.57 -2.60 4.58
CA GLY A 148 -2.02 -2.82 4.67
C GLY A 148 -2.82 -2.37 3.45
N ALA A 149 -2.16 -1.88 2.38
CA ALA A 149 -2.80 -1.46 1.13
C ALA A 149 -2.23 -2.17 -0.11
N THR A 150 -1.74 -3.40 0.02
CA THR A 150 -1.07 -4.17 -1.05
C THR A 150 -1.93 -4.33 -2.30
N ALA A 151 -3.23 -4.61 -2.14
CA ALA A 151 -4.15 -4.74 -3.27
C ALA A 151 -4.34 -3.40 -4.01
N ALA A 152 -4.44 -2.28 -3.27
CA ALA A 152 -4.51 -0.94 -3.85
C ALA A 152 -3.20 -0.57 -4.56
N TYR A 153 -2.04 -0.98 -4.00
CA TYR A 153 -0.73 -0.76 -4.63
C TYR A 153 -0.60 -1.49 -5.97
N LYS A 154 -1.04 -2.76 -6.03
CA LYS A 154 -1.06 -3.49 -7.29
C LYS A 154 -1.95 -2.82 -8.33
N GLN A 155 -3.18 -2.45 -7.96
CA GLN A 155 -4.08 -1.75 -8.87
C GLN A 155 -3.52 -0.38 -9.31
N PHE A 156 -2.88 0.35 -8.40
CA PHE A 156 -2.21 1.61 -8.71
C PHE A 156 -1.15 1.42 -9.80
N PHE A 157 -0.26 0.45 -9.61
CA PHE A 157 0.84 0.22 -10.52
C PHE A 157 0.34 -0.14 -11.93
N ASP A 158 -0.57 -1.11 -11.99
CA ASP A 158 -1.13 -1.59 -13.25
C ASP A 158 -1.93 -0.48 -13.98
N ALA A 159 -2.74 0.30 -13.24
CA ALA A 159 -3.54 1.38 -13.82
C ALA A 159 -2.68 2.57 -14.28
N ALA A 160 -1.65 2.93 -13.52
CA ALA A 160 -0.76 4.02 -13.88
C ALA A 160 0.12 3.67 -15.09
N GLN A 161 0.63 2.44 -15.16
CA GLN A 161 1.33 1.96 -16.35
C GLN A 161 0.43 2.04 -17.58
N LEU A 162 -0.80 1.56 -17.49
CA LEU A 162 -1.75 1.60 -18.60
C LEU A 162 -2.08 3.03 -19.05
N ALA A 163 -2.24 3.97 -18.11
CA ALA A 163 -2.48 5.38 -18.43
C ALA A 163 -1.30 6.00 -19.18
N LEU A 164 -0.06 5.71 -18.76
CA LEU A 164 1.17 6.16 -19.44
C LEU A 164 1.31 5.54 -20.83
N GLU A 165 1.00 4.26 -20.99
CA GLU A 165 1.02 3.58 -22.30
C GLU A 165 -0.03 4.19 -23.25
N ASN A 166 -1.22 4.55 -22.73
CA ASN A 166 -2.26 5.21 -23.52
C ASN A 166 -1.84 6.62 -23.97
N ALA A 167 -0.99 7.30 -23.22
CA ALA A 167 -0.46 8.61 -23.57
C ALA A 167 0.50 8.58 -24.78
N GLY A 168 1.12 7.43 -25.04
CA GLY A 168 2.04 7.22 -26.17
C GLY A 168 1.38 6.78 -27.48
N LYS A 169 0.06 6.53 -27.45
CA LYS A 169 -0.72 6.12 -28.64
C LYS A 169 -1.30 7.34 -29.34
#